data_4fd0e48631548313721c63aea93aa77f
#
_entry.id   4fd0e48631548313721c63aea93aa77f
#
_cell.length_a   1.000
_cell.length_b   1.000
_cell.length_c   1.000
_cell.angle_alpha   90.00
_cell.angle_beta   90.00
_cell.angle_gamma   90.00
#
_symmetry.space_group_name_H-M   'P 1'
#
loop_
_entity.id
_entity.type
_entity.pdbx_description
1 polymer ?
#
loop_
_entity_poly.entity_id
_entity_poly.type
_entity_poly.pdbx_seq_one_letter_code
_entity_poly.pdbx_strand_id
1 'polypeptide(L)' 'MSTFPERLRKLRESRRPLKSMTVTSQLMGMNPDALRRYERGEAEPTLSALEKIADYYHVSVDYLVRGQDRDFVEKT' A
#
# COMPACT_ATOMS: atom_id res chain seq x y z
N MET A 1 11.72 10.46 -6.86
CA MET A 1 11.02 10.10 -5.63
C MET A 1 9.83 9.23 -5.96
N SER A 2 9.57 8.25 -5.13
CA SER A 2 8.43 7.39 -5.38
C SER A 2 7.14 8.07 -4.93
N THR A 3 6.05 7.70 -5.59
CA THR A 3 4.72 8.17 -5.24
C THR A 3 3.99 7.05 -4.50
N PHE A 4 2.83 7.38 -3.92
CA PHE A 4 2.03 6.36 -3.27
C PHE A 4 1.70 5.20 -4.22
N PRO A 5 1.24 5.44 -5.45
CA PRO A 5 0.97 4.32 -6.38
C PRO A 5 2.19 3.44 -6.60
N GLU A 6 3.36 4.03 -6.75
CA GLU A 6 4.58 3.26 -6.96
C GLU A 6 4.97 2.45 -5.74
N ARG A 7 4.85 3.04 -4.56
CA ARG A 7 5.16 2.33 -3.32
C ARG A 7 4.21 1.17 -3.11
N LEU A 8 2.93 1.39 -3.40
CA LEU A 8 1.93 0.34 -3.26
C LEU A 8 2.23 -0.84 -4.18
N ARG A 9 2.58 -0.55 -5.43
CA ARG A 9 2.94 -1.60 -6.37
C ARG A 9 4.17 -2.37 -5.92
N LYS A 10 5.19 -1.66 -5.43
CA LYS A 10 6.40 -2.33 -4.94
C LYS A 10 6.11 -3.26 -3.79
N LEU A 11 5.26 -2.82 -2.87
CA LEU A 11 4.87 -3.68 -1.75
C LEU A 11 4.20 -4.95 -2.25
N ARG A 12 3.25 -4.81 -3.18
CA ARG A 12 2.56 -5.98 -3.71
C ARG A 12 3.52 -6.93 -4.42
N GLU A 13 4.41 -6.37 -5.22
CA GLU A 13 5.37 -7.18 -5.99
C GLU A 13 6.43 -7.83 -5.12
N SER A 14 6.65 -7.29 -3.92
CA SER A 14 7.68 -7.82 -3.02
C SER A 14 7.18 -8.96 -2.14
N ARG A 15 5.88 -9.22 -2.13
CA ARG A 15 5.32 -10.25 -1.27
C ARG A 15 5.15 -11.56 -2.04
N ARG A 16 5.37 -12.66 -1.34
CA ARG A 16 5.23 -14.00 -1.92
C ARG A 16 4.26 -14.83 -1.10
N PRO A 17 3.41 -15.64 -1.74
CA PRO A 17 3.29 -15.76 -3.19
C PRO A 17 2.66 -14.53 -3.80
N LEU A 18 2.98 -14.26 -5.06
CA LEU A 18 2.36 -13.14 -5.77
C LEU A 18 0.86 -13.38 -5.92
N LYS A 19 0.09 -12.35 -5.66
CA LYS A 19 -1.36 -12.40 -5.80
C LYS A 19 -1.81 -11.29 -6.74
N SER A 20 -2.93 -11.49 -7.40
CA SER A 20 -3.49 -10.47 -8.26
C SER A 20 -3.94 -9.27 -7.42
N MET A 21 -4.07 -8.12 -8.07
CA MET A 21 -4.58 -6.92 -7.39
C MET A 21 -5.99 -7.14 -6.87
N THR A 22 -6.82 -7.88 -7.62
CA THR A 22 -8.18 -8.17 -7.21
C THR A 22 -8.21 -8.99 -5.91
N VAL A 23 -7.46 -10.08 -5.88
CA VAL A 23 -7.42 -10.94 -4.70
C VAL A 23 -6.86 -10.17 -3.51
N THR A 24 -5.79 -9.42 -3.72
CA THR A 24 -5.18 -8.66 -2.63
C THR A 24 -6.14 -7.63 -2.07
N SER A 25 -6.87 -6.93 -2.95
CA SER A 25 -7.88 -5.97 -2.50
C SER A 25 -8.93 -6.63 -1.62
N GLN A 26 -9.39 -7.81 -2.02
CA GLN A 26 -10.39 -8.54 -1.25
C GLN A 26 -9.85 -8.98 0.10
N LEU A 27 -8.59 -9.43 0.14
CA LEU A 27 -7.96 -9.84 1.38
C LEU A 27 -7.80 -8.66 2.34
N MET A 28 -7.67 -7.46 1.81
CA MET A 28 -7.61 -6.25 2.64
C MET A 28 -8.98 -5.78 3.10
N GLY A 29 -10.05 -6.41 2.62
CA GLY A 29 -11.40 -6.00 2.96
C GLY A 29 -11.87 -4.81 2.17
N MET A 30 -11.38 -4.66 0.94
CA MET A 30 -11.74 -3.53 0.09
C MET A 30 -12.38 -4.01 -1.20
N ASN A 31 -12.89 -3.05 -1.97
CA ASN A 31 -13.48 -3.33 -3.27
C ASN A 31 -12.44 -4.04 -4.16
N PRO A 32 -12.86 -5.02 -4.97
CA PRO A 32 -11.92 -5.76 -5.82
C PRO A 32 -11.08 -4.89 -6.75
N ASP A 33 -11.56 -3.72 -7.12
CA ASP A 33 -10.83 -2.82 -8.01
C ASP A 33 -9.95 -1.82 -7.26
N ALA A 34 -9.93 -1.87 -5.93
CA ALA A 34 -9.29 -0.81 -5.14
C ALA A 34 -7.80 -0.65 -5.45
N LEU A 35 -7.04 -1.75 -5.36
CA LEU A 35 -5.61 -1.65 -5.61
C LEU A 35 -5.29 -1.22 -7.03
N ARG A 36 -6.03 -1.74 -7.99
CA ARG A 36 -5.82 -1.35 -9.38
C ARG A 36 -5.95 0.17 -9.54
N ARG A 37 -7.00 0.73 -8.99
CA ARG A 37 -7.23 2.17 -9.09
C ARG A 37 -6.18 2.98 -8.36
N TYR A 38 -5.76 2.51 -7.19
CA TYR A 38 -4.72 3.20 -6.43
C TYR A 38 -3.37 3.10 -7.12
N GLU A 39 -3.02 1.93 -7.65
CA GLU A 39 -1.72 1.76 -8.31
C GLU A 39 -1.63 2.52 -9.61
N ARG A 40 -2.77 2.82 -10.23
CA ARG A 40 -2.79 3.61 -11.45
C ARG A 40 -2.95 5.11 -11.19
N GLY A 41 -3.09 5.49 -9.93
CA GLY A 41 -3.27 6.89 -9.58
C GLY A 41 -4.65 7.43 -9.94
N GLU A 42 -5.63 6.56 -10.15
CA GLU A 42 -6.99 6.96 -10.53
C GLU A 42 -7.84 7.37 -9.35
N ALA A 43 -7.43 6.99 -8.15
CA ALA A 43 -8.17 7.31 -6.94
C ALA A 43 -7.20 7.54 -5.80
N GLU A 44 -7.56 8.44 -4.90
CA GLU A 44 -6.77 8.64 -3.69
C GLU A 44 -7.39 7.83 -2.55
N PRO A 45 -6.55 7.14 -1.76
CA PRO A 45 -7.09 6.32 -0.68
C PRO A 45 -7.60 7.19 0.46
N THR A 46 -8.68 6.73 1.09
CA THR A 46 -9.15 7.33 2.33
C THR A 46 -8.21 6.90 3.46
N LEU A 47 -8.35 7.55 4.62
CA LEU A 47 -7.58 7.14 5.78
C LEU A 47 -7.86 5.67 6.12
N SER A 48 -9.12 5.26 6.06
CA SER A 48 -9.49 3.88 6.33
C SER A 48 -8.77 2.91 5.37
N ALA A 49 -8.72 3.25 4.08
CA ALA A 49 -8.03 2.43 3.10
C ALA A 49 -6.53 2.36 3.40
N LEU A 50 -5.93 3.49 3.76
CA LEU A 50 -4.51 3.51 4.11
C LEU A 50 -4.22 2.60 5.29
N GLU A 51 -5.09 2.61 6.30
CA GLU A 51 -4.90 1.75 7.45
C GLU A 51 -4.99 0.28 7.09
N LYS A 52 -5.94 -0.08 6.23
CA LYS A 52 -6.08 -1.46 5.78
C LYS A 52 -4.86 -1.93 5.01
N ILE A 53 -4.34 -1.08 4.13
CA ILE A 53 -3.16 -1.38 3.35
C ILE A 53 -1.94 -1.53 4.26
N ALA A 54 -1.78 -0.59 5.19
CA ALA A 54 -0.66 -0.60 6.12
C ALA A 54 -0.66 -1.86 6.97
N ASP A 55 -1.83 -2.23 7.50
CA ASP A 55 -1.95 -3.43 8.31
C ASP A 55 -1.62 -4.69 7.51
N TYR A 56 -2.11 -4.76 6.29
CA TYR A 56 -1.90 -5.94 5.47
C TYR A 56 -0.41 -6.14 5.14
N TYR A 57 0.27 -5.07 4.80
CA TYR A 57 1.69 -5.15 4.41
C TYR A 57 2.64 -4.95 5.58
N HIS A 58 2.15 -4.70 6.77
CA HIS A 58 2.98 -4.47 7.96
C HIS A 58 3.93 -3.30 7.78
N VAL A 59 3.41 -2.22 7.25
CA VAL A 59 4.15 -0.97 7.13
C VAL A 59 3.33 0.12 7.81
N SER A 60 3.94 1.29 8.00
CA SER A 60 3.25 2.42 8.60
C SER A 60 2.46 3.18 7.55
N VAL A 61 1.40 3.87 8.00
CA VAL A 61 0.68 4.78 7.11
C VAL A 61 1.62 5.88 6.63
N ASP A 62 2.53 6.33 7.51
CA ASP A 62 3.49 7.37 7.14
C ASP A 62 4.37 6.92 5.98
N TYR A 63 4.79 5.65 5.99
CA TYR A 63 5.55 5.13 4.87
C TYR A 63 4.74 5.19 3.57
N LEU A 64 3.48 4.81 3.63
CA LEU A 64 2.63 4.82 2.44
C LEU A 64 2.48 6.23 1.88
N VAL A 65 2.28 7.19 2.76
CA VAL A 65 2.01 8.56 2.34
C VAL A 65 3.26 9.32 1.95
N ARG A 66 4.33 9.15 2.72
CA ARG A 66 5.56 9.95 2.53
C ARG A 66 6.74 9.18 1.99
N GLY A 67 6.67 7.85 2.03
CA GLY A 67 7.75 7.03 1.53
C GLY A 67 8.95 6.95 2.45
N GLN A 68 8.78 7.31 3.72
CA GLN A 68 9.89 7.28 4.68
C GLN A 68 9.56 6.34 5.82
N ASP A 69 10.56 5.60 6.26
CA ASP A 69 10.48 4.79 7.45
C ASP A 69 11.07 5.63 8.59
N ARG A 70 10.21 6.33 9.29
CA ARG A 70 10.67 7.23 10.34
C ARG A 70 11.31 6.50 11.50
N ASP A 71 10.81 5.31 11.79
CA ASP A 71 11.40 4.50 12.86
C ASP A 71 12.83 4.16 12.54
N PHE A 72 13.10 3.81 11.30
CA PHE A 72 14.46 3.49 10.87
C PHE A 72 15.35 4.72 10.99
N VAL A 73 14.86 5.86 10.53
CA VAL A 73 15.64 7.09 10.56
C VAL A 73 15.99 7.49 11.98
N GLU A 74 15.06 7.34 12.89
CA GLU A 74 15.26 7.76 14.27
C GLU A 74 16.27 6.92 15.03
N LYS A 75 16.52 5.73 14.57
CA LYS A 75 17.46 4.84 15.25
C LYS A 75 18.90 5.15 14.90
N THR A 76 19.10 5.94 13.91
CA THR A 76 20.44 6.32 13.51
C THR A 76 20.87 7.59 14.22
#